data_ff26aaad9057791a4a796fbbf42789c1
#
_entry.id   ff26aaad9057791a4a796fbbf42789c1
#
_cell.length_a   1.000
_cell.length_b   1.000
_cell.length_c   1.000
_cell.angle_alpha   90.00
_cell.angle_beta   90.00
_cell.angle_gamma   90.00
#
_symmetry.space_group_name_H-M   'P 1'
#
loop_
_entity.id
_entity.type
_entity.pdbx_description
1 polymer ?
#
loop_
_entity_poly.entity_id
_entity_poly.type
_entity_poly.pdbx_seq_one_letter_code
_entity_poly.pdbx_strand_id
1 'polypeptide(L)'
;MSEGTRSRLPWAPRLRAFQRDPTPVVLLLERLRDDPSLYVRRSVANNLNDIGKDHPGLLIETAARWMVGATSERRWVIRHALRDLIKRGDTTALSVLGYGDAARIDVQSAGITPEAPRIGGSDVITCTLRNPTSSMQRVVVDLRVHFVKSNGAGAAKVFKLAAIEIAAESTVSLRKTISLAQLTTRRHSPGQHLVELQMNGVASPLGSFMLQAAKR
;
A
#
# COMPACT_ATOMS: atom_id res chain seq x y z
N MET A 1 4.55 5.70 26.04
CA MET A 1 4.24 4.27 26.31
C MET A 1 4.06 3.45 25.01
N SER A 2 3.22 3.84 24.05
CA SER A 2 2.95 3.03 22.85
C SER A 2 4.20 2.74 21.99
N GLU A 3 5.17 3.67 21.91
CA GLU A 3 6.41 3.45 21.14
C GLU A 3 7.29 2.38 21.78
N GLY A 4 7.48 2.42 23.10
CA GLY A 4 8.34 1.45 23.83
C GLY A 4 7.78 0.03 23.88
N THR A 5 6.51 -0.18 23.53
CA THR A 5 5.88 -1.51 23.46
C THR A 5 5.83 -2.09 22.05
N ARG A 6 6.39 -1.41 21.06
CA ARG A 6 6.44 -1.91 19.69
C ARG A 6 7.30 -3.18 19.60
N SER A 7 6.72 -4.25 19.10
CA SER A 7 7.41 -5.54 18.95
C SER A 7 8.54 -5.49 17.93
N ARG A 8 8.53 -4.49 17.04
CA ARG A 8 9.47 -4.29 15.92
C ARG A 8 9.96 -2.85 15.82
N LEU A 9 10.30 -2.25 16.97
CA LEU A 9 10.84 -0.89 16.98
C LEU A 9 12.13 -0.82 16.16
N PRO A 10 12.27 0.13 15.21
CA PRO A 10 13.50 0.34 14.46
C PRO A 10 14.69 0.60 15.39
N TRP A 11 15.84 0.00 15.05
CA TRP A 11 17.11 0.16 15.78
C TRP A 11 17.12 -0.39 17.23
N ALA A 12 16.09 -1.16 17.62
CA ALA A 12 16.00 -1.80 18.92
C ALA A 12 15.83 -3.32 18.79
N PRO A 13 16.19 -4.10 19.84
CA PRO A 13 15.89 -5.51 19.90
C PRO A 13 14.38 -5.76 19.79
N ARG A 14 14.02 -6.86 19.14
CA ARG A 14 12.61 -7.26 19.02
C ARG A 14 12.06 -7.74 20.35
N LEU A 15 10.90 -7.26 20.72
CA LEU A 15 10.17 -7.70 21.92
C LEU A 15 9.43 -9.00 21.61
N ARG A 16 10.14 -10.13 21.72
CA ARG A 16 9.64 -11.47 21.37
C ARG A 16 8.38 -11.87 22.14
N ALA A 17 8.23 -11.44 23.40
CA ALA A 17 7.02 -11.68 24.18
C ALA A 17 5.80 -11.07 23.49
N PHE A 18 5.86 -9.81 23.04
CA PHE A 18 4.79 -9.12 22.36
C PHE A 18 4.59 -9.55 20.89
N GLN A 19 5.59 -10.23 20.30
CA GLN A 19 5.39 -10.90 19.01
C GLN A 19 4.59 -12.20 19.17
N ARG A 20 4.72 -12.90 20.31
CA ARG A 20 3.97 -14.13 20.61
C ARG A 20 2.56 -13.83 21.10
N ASP A 21 2.43 -12.91 22.06
CA ASP A 21 1.15 -12.46 22.60
C ASP A 21 1.08 -10.93 22.60
N PRO A 22 0.43 -10.31 21.62
CA PRO A 22 0.24 -8.87 21.54
C PRO A 22 -0.92 -8.34 22.37
N THR A 23 -1.72 -9.21 23.02
CA THR A 23 -2.95 -8.83 23.75
C THR A 23 -2.73 -7.68 24.74
N PRO A 24 -1.69 -7.71 25.62
CA PRO A 24 -1.48 -6.61 26.56
C PRO A 24 -1.18 -5.27 25.86
N VAL A 25 -0.50 -5.33 24.70
CA VAL A 25 -0.20 -4.15 23.90
C VAL A 25 -1.46 -3.61 23.26
N VAL A 26 -2.32 -4.47 22.68
CA VAL A 26 -3.61 -4.05 22.08
C VAL A 26 -4.49 -3.31 23.11
N LEU A 27 -4.57 -3.82 24.34
CA LEU A 27 -5.31 -3.16 25.43
C LEU A 27 -4.76 -1.77 25.76
N LEU A 28 -3.45 -1.59 25.70
CA LEU A 28 -2.83 -0.27 25.86
C LEU A 28 -3.17 0.66 24.69
N LEU A 29 -3.08 0.16 23.44
CA LEU A 29 -3.38 0.93 22.25
C LEU A 29 -4.84 1.35 22.17
N GLU A 30 -5.77 0.54 22.71
CA GLU A 30 -7.19 0.85 22.85
C GLU A 30 -7.42 2.16 23.61
N ARG A 31 -6.65 2.39 24.68
CA ARG A 31 -6.74 3.61 25.52
C ARG A 31 -6.13 4.84 24.84
N LEU A 32 -5.24 4.65 23.86
CA LEU A 32 -4.47 5.71 23.23
C LEU A 32 -4.93 6.03 21.79
N ARG A 33 -5.90 5.27 21.26
CA ARG A 33 -6.34 5.38 19.84
C ARG A 33 -6.91 6.75 19.48
N ASP A 34 -7.49 7.44 20.46
CA ASP A 34 -8.12 8.76 20.32
C ASP A 34 -7.34 9.89 21.01
N ASP A 35 -6.08 9.65 21.34
CA ASP A 35 -5.24 10.66 21.99
C ASP A 35 -5.21 11.95 21.15
N PRO A 36 -5.31 13.14 21.76
CA PRO A 36 -5.33 14.42 21.05
C PRO A 36 -4.03 14.66 20.28
N SER A 37 -2.89 14.09 20.72
CA SER A 37 -1.59 14.23 20.06
C SER A 37 -1.50 13.36 18.81
N LEU A 38 -1.26 13.98 17.65
CA LEU A 38 -0.94 13.25 16.42
C LEU A 38 0.28 12.35 16.56
N TYR A 39 1.27 12.76 17.37
CA TYR A 39 2.46 11.95 17.64
C TYR A 39 2.07 10.62 18.31
N VAL A 40 1.21 10.66 19.33
CA VAL A 40 0.73 9.45 20.01
C VAL A 40 -0.09 8.60 19.06
N ARG A 41 -1.05 9.17 18.33
CA ARG A 41 -1.86 8.43 17.35
C ARG A 41 -1.01 7.76 16.26
N ARG A 42 0.07 8.42 15.81
CA ARG A 42 1.01 7.83 14.84
C ARG A 42 1.76 6.65 15.45
N SER A 43 2.18 6.76 16.69
CA SER A 43 2.83 5.66 17.42
C SER A 43 1.88 4.47 17.60
N VAL A 44 0.62 4.72 17.97
CA VAL A 44 -0.44 3.69 18.05
C VAL A 44 -0.59 2.97 16.71
N ALA A 45 -0.72 3.70 15.62
CA ALA A 45 -0.88 3.13 14.28
C ALA A 45 0.35 2.32 13.83
N ASN A 46 1.55 2.78 14.16
CA ASN A 46 2.79 2.05 13.86
C ASN A 46 2.91 0.76 14.66
N ASN A 47 2.56 0.80 15.95
CA ASN A 47 2.58 -0.37 16.82
C ASN A 47 1.59 -1.43 16.32
N LEU A 48 0.35 -1.02 16.03
CA LEU A 48 -0.67 -1.91 15.51
C LEU A 48 -0.27 -2.49 14.14
N ASN A 49 0.39 -1.71 13.28
CA ASN A 49 0.96 -2.22 12.03
C ASN A 49 2.09 -3.25 12.26
N ASP A 50 2.92 -3.07 13.30
CA ASP A 50 3.95 -4.04 13.65
C ASP A 50 3.33 -5.35 14.16
N ILE A 51 2.27 -5.28 14.97
CA ILE A 51 1.46 -6.44 15.39
C ILE A 51 0.91 -7.18 14.17
N GLY A 52 0.37 -6.46 13.20
CA GLY A 52 -0.21 -7.05 11.99
C GLY A 52 0.77 -7.81 11.09
N LYS A 53 2.09 -7.69 11.31
CA LYS A 53 3.09 -8.49 10.60
C LYS A 53 3.13 -9.94 11.09
N ASP A 54 2.81 -10.16 12.36
CA ASP A 54 2.79 -11.49 12.99
C ASP A 54 1.34 -11.98 13.17
N HIS A 55 0.39 -11.07 13.41
CA HIS A 55 -1.03 -11.34 13.70
C HIS A 55 -1.97 -10.50 12.81
N PRO A 56 -2.03 -10.76 11.50
CA PRO A 56 -2.84 -9.95 10.57
C PRO A 56 -4.34 -9.99 10.90
N GLY A 57 -4.87 -11.14 11.31
CA GLY A 57 -6.27 -11.28 11.71
C GLY A 57 -6.63 -10.39 12.91
N LEU A 58 -5.79 -10.35 13.94
CA LEU A 58 -5.99 -9.50 15.12
C LEU A 58 -5.96 -8.00 14.75
N LEU A 59 -5.05 -7.60 13.84
CA LEU A 59 -5.04 -6.23 13.33
C LEU A 59 -6.35 -5.88 12.62
N ILE A 60 -6.85 -6.76 11.74
CA ILE A 60 -8.09 -6.56 10.97
C ILE A 60 -9.29 -6.47 11.92
N GLU A 61 -9.42 -7.40 12.86
CA GLU A 61 -10.49 -7.41 13.85
C GLU A 61 -10.48 -6.13 14.71
N THR A 62 -9.31 -5.74 15.22
CA THR A 62 -9.16 -4.51 15.99
C THR A 62 -9.53 -3.28 15.17
N ALA A 63 -9.09 -3.22 13.91
CA ALA A 63 -9.39 -2.14 12.99
C ALA A 63 -10.91 -2.05 12.69
N ALA A 64 -11.57 -3.19 12.45
CA ALA A 64 -13.02 -3.24 12.22
C ALA A 64 -13.80 -2.75 13.44
N ARG A 65 -13.43 -3.19 14.64
CA ARG A 65 -14.03 -2.76 15.90
C ARG A 65 -13.84 -1.23 16.12
N TRP A 66 -12.64 -0.71 15.82
CA TRP A 66 -12.35 0.72 15.96
C TRP A 66 -13.03 1.59 14.90
N MET A 67 -13.43 1.01 13.77
CA MET A 67 -14.11 1.74 12.69
C MET A 67 -15.52 2.14 13.09
N VAL A 68 -16.17 1.38 13.99
CA VAL A 68 -17.52 1.71 14.47
C VAL A 68 -17.51 3.06 15.20
N GLY A 69 -18.28 4.02 14.69
CA GLY A 69 -18.35 5.38 15.25
C GLY A 69 -17.03 6.17 15.19
N ALA A 70 -16.13 5.81 14.27
CA ALA A 70 -14.80 6.42 14.18
C ALA A 70 -14.86 7.88 13.73
N THR A 71 -14.14 8.75 14.45
CA THR A 71 -13.81 10.12 14.01
C THR A 71 -12.88 10.10 12.81
N SER A 72 -12.67 11.24 12.16
CA SER A 72 -11.68 11.39 11.07
C SER A 72 -10.27 10.99 11.51
N GLU A 73 -9.89 11.37 12.74
CA GLU A 73 -8.59 11.08 13.33
C GLU A 73 -8.41 9.57 13.57
N ARG A 74 -9.43 8.90 14.12
CA ARG A 74 -9.40 7.45 14.33
C ARG A 74 -9.38 6.70 13.00
N ARG A 75 -10.13 7.14 11.99
CA ARG A 75 -10.07 6.57 10.63
C ARG A 75 -8.67 6.68 10.03
N TRP A 76 -7.98 7.79 10.29
CA TRP A 76 -6.58 7.95 9.88
C TRP A 76 -5.66 6.94 10.58
N VAL A 77 -5.81 6.72 11.90
CA VAL A 77 -5.05 5.70 12.66
C VAL A 77 -5.26 4.32 12.06
N ILE A 78 -6.51 3.93 11.81
CA ILE A 78 -6.87 2.63 11.25
C ILE A 78 -6.23 2.44 9.86
N ARG A 79 -6.39 3.42 8.98
CA ARG A 79 -5.79 3.38 7.63
C ARG A 79 -4.27 3.27 7.70
N HIS A 80 -3.63 3.99 8.62
CA HIS A 80 -2.19 3.97 8.79
C HIS A 80 -1.70 2.63 9.37
N ALA A 81 -2.45 2.02 10.26
CA ALA A 81 -2.17 0.69 10.79
C ALA A 81 -2.29 -0.41 9.73
N LEU A 82 -3.32 -0.34 8.89
CA LEU A 82 -3.58 -1.33 7.84
C LEU A 82 -2.68 -1.18 6.58
N ARG A 83 -1.81 -0.17 6.51
CA ARG A 83 -1.08 0.19 5.28
C ARG A 83 -0.28 -0.93 4.63
N ASP A 84 0.31 -1.84 5.42
CA ASP A 84 1.10 -2.95 4.89
C ASP A 84 0.22 -4.06 4.32
N LEU A 85 -0.95 -4.31 4.93
CA LEU A 85 -1.97 -5.24 4.40
C LEU A 85 -2.58 -4.69 3.11
N ILE A 86 -2.93 -3.40 3.08
CA ILE A 86 -3.46 -2.72 1.89
C ILE A 86 -2.47 -2.83 0.72
N LYS A 87 -1.17 -2.56 0.95
CA LYS A 87 -0.13 -2.71 -0.08
C LYS A 87 0.00 -4.12 -0.61
N ARG A 88 -0.25 -5.12 0.24
CA ARG A 88 -0.26 -6.53 -0.18
C ARG A 88 -1.52 -6.93 -0.91
N GLY A 89 -2.53 -6.06 -0.94
CA GLY A 89 -3.81 -6.33 -1.58
C GLY A 89 -4.76 -7.16 -0.73
N ASP A 90 -4.61 -7.12 0.60
CA ASP A 90 -5.51 -7.83 1.51
C ASP A 90 -6.94 -7.27 1.41
N THR A 91 -7.85 -8.05 0.85
CA THR A 91 -9.23 -7.63 0.59
C THR A 91 -10.04 -7.43 1.86
N THR A 92 -9.74 -8.19 2.93
CA THR A 92 -10.41 -8.02 4.23
C THR A 92 -10.01 -6.70 4.89
N ALA A 93 -8.71 -6.34 4.84
CA ALA A 93 -8.25 -5.04 5.32
C ALA A 93 -8.84 -3.87 4.50
N LEU A 94 -9.01 -4.05 3.19
CA LEU A 94 -9.65 -3.07 2.31
C LEU A 94 -11.14 -2.92 2.63
N SER A 95 -11.86 -4.02 2.92
CA SER A 95 -13.28 -3.98 3.28
C SER A 95 -13.53 -3.20 4.57
N VAL A 96 -12.64 -3.29 5.56
CA VAL A 96 -12.71 -2.48 6.79
C VAL A 96 -12.71 -0.97 6.47
N LEU A 97 -12.03 -0.56 5.40
CA LEU A 97 -12.00 0.84 4.96
C LEU A 97 -13.15 1.21 4.00
N GLY A 98 -14.08 0.27 3.74
CA GLY A 98 -15.20 0.47 2.84
C GLY A 98 -14.84 0.36 1.36
N TYR A 99 -13.70 -0.25 1.02
CA TYR A 99 -13.39 -0.71 -0.32
C TYR A 99 -13.82 -2.17 -0.40
N GLY A 100 -15.09 -2.42 -0.71
CA GLY A 100 -15.67 -3.76 -0.80
C GLY A 100 -15.03 -4.59 -1.91
N ASP A 101 -15.77 -5.58 -2.41
CA ASP A 101 -15.37 -6.56 -3.43
C ASP A 101 -14.54 -5.97 -4.58
N ALA A 102 -13.96 -6.83 -5.41
CA ALA A 102 -13.22 -6.44 -6.60
C ALA A 102 -13.95 -5.30 -7.35
N ALA A 103 -13.32 -4.12 -7.43
CA ALA A 103 -13.94 -3.00 -8.11
C ALA A 103 -14.25 -3.39 -9.57
N ARG A 104 -15.49 -3.20 -9.98
CA ARG A 104 -15.91 -3.42 -11.38
C ARG A 104 -15.46 -2.23 -12.22
N ILE A 105 -14.17 -2.17 -12.48
CA ILE A 105 -13.51 -1.09 -13.22
C ILE A 105 -12.75 -1.68 -14.38
N ASP A 106 -12.98 -1.16 -15.57
CA ASP A 106 -12.27 -1.55 -16.79
C ASP A 106 -11.03 -0.66 -17.01
N VAL A 107 -9.93 -1.26 -17.44
CA VAL A 107 -8.77 -0.52 -17.93
C VAL A 107 -8.95 -0.29 -19.44
N GLN A 108 -9.31 0.93 -19.84
CA GLN A 108 -9.51 1.28 -21.23
C GLN A 108 -8.20 1.48 -21.99
N SER A 109 -7.21 2.07 -21.34
CA SER A 109 -5.90 2.29 -21.93
C SER A 109 -4.82 2.32 -20.86
N ALA A 110 -3.61 1.94 -21.26
CA ALA A 110 -2.42 2.03 -20.43
C ALA A 110 -1.23 2.46 -21.27
N GLY A 111 -0.29 3.19 -20.70
CA GLY A 111 0.95 3.61 -21.35
C GLY A 111 2.09 3.64 -20.35
N ILE A 112 3.27 3.26 -20.84
CA ILE A 112 4.53 3.31 -20.10
C ILE A 112 5.53 4.05 -20.99
N THR A 113 6.06 5.17 -20.53
CA THR A 113 6.90 6.05 -21.34
C THR A 113 8.07 6.62 -20.57
N PRO A 114 9.32 6.46 -21.08
CA PRO A 114 9.70 5.76 -22.32
C PRO A 114 9.65 4.24 -22.16
N GLU A 115 9.49 3.48 -23.26
CA GLU A 115 9.53 2.01 -23.24
C GLU A 115 10.89 1.44 -22.81
N ALA A 116 11.95 2.22 -22.99
CA ALA A 116 13.33 1.85 -22.65
C ALA A 116 14.03 2.96 -21.83
N PRO A 117 13.58 3.23 -20.61
CA PRO A 117 14.21 4.21 -19.74
C PRO A 117 15.62 3.77 -19.33
N ARG A 118 16.45 4.74 -18.90
CA ARG A 118 17.79 4.46 -18.37
C ARG A 118 17.82 4.57 -16.84
N ILE A 119 18.69 3.79 -16.23
CA ILE A 119 19.03 3.95 -14.80
C ILE A 119 19.47 5.38 -14.55
N GLY A 120 18.92 6.00 -13.50
CA GLY A 120 19.11 7.42 -13.18
C GLY A 120 17.99 8.33 -13.69
N GLY A 121 17.18 7.87 -14.64
CA GLY A 121 16.04 8.60 -15.18
C GLY A 121 14.73 8.34 -14.43
N SER A 122 13.65 8.48 -15.17
CA SER A 122 12.31 8.18 -14.66
C SER A 122 11.46 7.55 -15.76
N ASP A 123 10.40 6.90 -15.33
CA ASP A 123 9.36 6.36 -16.19
C ASP A 123 8.00 6.96 -15.81
N VAL A 124 7.13 7.16 -16.79
CA VAL A 124 5.78 7.68 -16.59
C VAL A 124 4.79 6.60 -16.98
N ILE A 125 3.99 6.18 -16.01
CA ILE A 125 2.93 5.22 -16.20
C ILE A 125 1.60 5.97 -16.19
N THR A 126 0.79 5.73 -17.21
CA THR A 126 -0.56 6.27 -17.37
C THR A 126 -1.57 5.14 -17.50
N CYS A 127 -2.77 5.35 -17.02
CA CYS A 127 -3.89 4.46 -17.28
C CYS A 127 -5.20 5.25 -17.27
N THR A 128 -6.14 4.81 -18.12
CA THR A 128 -7.50 5.32 -18.15
C THR A 128 -8.43 4.21 -17.67
N LEU A 129 -9.16 4.52 -16.61
CA LEU A 129 -10.08 3.61 -15.92
C LEU A 129 -11.51 4.03 -16.20
N ARG A 130 -12.38 3.08 -16.49
CA ARG A 130 -13.82 3.29 -16.68
C ARG A 130 -14.61 2.50 -15.65
N ASN A 131 -15.57 3.15 -15.04
CA ASN A 131 -16.63 2.48 -14.29
C ASN A 131 -17.79 2.16 -15.26
N PRO A 132 -17.99 0.89 -15.65
CA PRO A 132 -19.07 0.50 -16.56
C PRO A 132 -20.41 0.32 -15.86
N THR A 133 -20.47 0.47 -14.53
CA THR A 133 -21.68 0.21 -13.75
C THR A 133 -22.54 1.46 -13.59
N SER A 134 -23.82 1.26 -13.26
CA SER A 134 -24.77 2.33 -12.96
C SER A 134 -24.63 2.92 -11.56
N SER A 135 -23.63 2.50 -10.77
CA SER A 135 -23.37 3.00 -9.43
C SER A 135 -21.94 3.49 -9.27
N MET A 136 -21.73 4.44 -8.37
CA MET A 136 -20.40 4.91 -8.01
C MET A 136 -19.55 3.76 -7.46
N GLN A 137 -18.31 3.67 -7.91
CA GLN A 137 -17.33 2.71 -7.42
C GLN A 137 -16.22 3.39 -6.62
N ARG A 138 -15.94 2.87 -5.43
CA ARG A 138 -14.78 3.30 -4.62
C ARG A 138 -13.60 2.38 -4.89
N VAL A 139 -12.48 2.94 -5.32
CA VAL A 139 -11.33 2.15 -5.70
C VAL A 139 -10.02 2.69 -5.13
N VAL A 140 -9.22 1.78 -4.58
CA VAL A 140 -7.79 2.01 -4.31
C VAL A 140 -7.04 1.46 -5.51
N VAL A 141 -6.27 2.33 -6.14
CA VAL A 141 -5.45 1.99 -7.30
C VAL A 141 -3.98 2.10 -6.92
N ASP A 142 -3.27 1.01 -7.05
CA ASP A 142 -1.83 0.92 -6.82
C ASP A 142 -1.14 0.37 -8.07
N LEU A 143 0.12 0.77 -8.28
CA LEU A 143 1.01 0.17 -9.28
C LEU A 143 1.97 -0.79 -8.58
N ARG A 144 2.06 -2.02 -9.08
CA ARG A 144 3.07 -3.01 -8.67
C ARG A 144 4.11 -3.11 -9.76
N VAL A 145 5.33 -2.69 -9.46
CA VAL A 145 6.47 -2.81 -10.39
C VAL A 145 7.38 -3.92 -9.90
N HIS A 146 7.58 -4.91 -10.75
CA HIS A 146 8.47 -6.05 -10.48
C HIS A 146 9.88 -5.70 -10.96
N PHE A 147 10.68 -5.17 -10.04
CA PHE A 147 12.07 -4.83 -10.33
C PHE A 147 12.94 -6.07 -10.37
N VAL A 148 13.63 -6.28 -11.49
CA VAL A 148 14.64 -7.33 -11.64
C VAL A 148 15.87 -6.94 -10.84
N LYS A 149 16.40 -7.89 -10.06
CA LYS A 149 17.67 -7.77 -9.34
C LYS A 149 18.81 -8.35 -10.16
N SER A 150 20.06 -8.05 -9.78
CA SER A 150 21.27 -8.56 -10.43
C SER A 150 21.35 -10.09 -10.49
N ASN A 151 20.70 -10.79 -9.54
CA ASN A 151 20.60 -12.26 -9.50
C ASN A 151 19.40 -12.82 -10.28
N GLY A 152 18.70 -12.00 -11.09
CA GLY A 152 17.53 -12.40 -11.84
C GLY A 152 16.22 -12.49 -11.03
N ALA A 153 16.28 -12.44 -9.71
CA ALA A 153 15.08 -12.48 -8.88
C ALA A 153 14.28 -11.19 -9.02
N GLY A 154 12.97 -11.29 -9.12
CA GLY A 154 12.06 -10.14 -9.10
C GLY A 154 11.80 -9.68 -7.66
N ALA A 155 11.61 -8.36 -7.48
CA ALA A 155 11.12 -7.79 -6.24
C ALA A 155 9.99 -6.81 -6.56
N ALA A 156 8.77 -7.17 -6.20
CA ALA A 156 7.61 -6.31 -6.38
C ALA A 156 7.68 -5.12 -5.42
N LYS A 157 7.47 -3.92 -5.95
CA LYS A 157 7.28 -2.71 -5.17
C LYS A 157 5.95 -2.06 -5.53
N VAL A 158 5.17 -1.75 -4.51
CA VAL A 158 3.87 -1.13 -4.66
C VAL A 158 4.00 0.38 -4.51
N PHE A 159 3.47 1.12 -5.48
CA PHE A 159 3.38 2.57 -5.50
C PHE A 159 1.92 2.96 -5.48
N LYS A 160 1.50 3.70 -4.47
CA LYS A 160 0.14 4.23 -4.43
C LYS A 160 -0.07 5.19 -5.61
N LEU A 161 -1.10 4.93 -6.39
CA LEU A 161 -1.52 5.77 -7.48
C LEU A 161 -2.67 6.69 -7.05
N ALA A 162 -3.79 6.12 -6.60
CA ALA A 162 -4.95 6.88 -6.17
C ALA A 162 -5.80 6.12 -5.14
N ALA A 163 -6.67 6.85 -4.44
CA ALA A 163 -7.82 6.31 -3.74
C ALA A 163 -8.98 7.26 -4.07
N ILE A 164 -9.88 6.83 -4.92
CA ILE A 164 -10.85 7.68 -5.61
C ILE A 164 -12.24 7.04 -5.65
N GLU A 165 -13.22 7.87 -5.92
CA GLU A 165 -14.57 7.49 -6.29
C GLU A 165 -14.75 7.78 -7.78
N ILE A 166 -15.21 6.80 -8.54
CA ILE A 166 -15.51 6.94 -9.96
C ILE A 166 -17.03 6.86 -10.12
N ALA A 167 -17.63 7.93 -10.58
CA ALA A 167 -19.07 8.00 -10.79
C ALA A 167 -19.55 6.93 -11.78
N ALA A 168 -20.85 6.63 -11.76
CA ALA A 168 -21.48 5.72 -12.71
C ALA A 168 -21.11 6.10 -14.15
N GLU A 169 -20.79 5.12 -14.98
CA GLU A 169 -20.50 5.24 -16.41
C GLU A 169 -19.39 6.24 -16.79
N SER A 170 -18.60 6.66 -15.78
CA SER A 170 -17.57 7.69 -15.93
C SER A 170 -16.17 7.10 -16.11
N THR A 171 -15.29 7.94 -16.62
CA THR A 171 -13.89 7.62 -16.90
C THR A 171 -12.95 8.55 -16.14
N VAL A 172 -11.82 8.03 -15.67
CA VAL A 172 -10.77 8.80 -15.02
C VAL A 172 -9.41 8.41 -15.57
N SER A 173 -8.54 9.40 -15.82
CA SER A 173 -7.16 9.17 -16.22
C SER A 173 -6.22 9.40 -15.05
N LEU A 174 -5.31 8.46 -14.83
CA LEU A 174 -4.33 8.49 -13.75
C LEU A 174 -2.92 8.47 -14.34
N ARG A 175 -2.00 9.14 -13.65
CA ARG A 175 -0.58 9.24 -14.05
C ARG A 175 0.32 9.11 -12.83
N LYS A 176 1.43 8.37 -13.00
CA LYS A 176 2.48 8.23 -11.98
C LYS A 176 3.87 8.26 -12.61
N THR A 177 4.73 9.12 -12.09
CA THR A 177 6.15 9.09 -12.41
C THR A 177 6.88 8.21 -11.40
N ILE A 178 7.69 7.28 -11.87
CA ILE A 178 8.52 6.39 -11.08
C ILE A 178 9.99 6.78 -11.31
N SER A 179 10.67 7.15 -10.24
CA SER A 179 12.11 7.41 -10.29
C SER A 179 12.89 6.11 -10.37
N LEU A 180 13.82 6.05 -11.32
CA LEU A 180 14.78 4.97 -11.53
C LEU A 180 16.19 5.36 -11.07
N ALA A 181 16.28 6.37 -10.19
CA ALA A 181 17.53 6.78 -9.56
C ALA A 181 18.08 5.68 -8.66
N GLN A 182 19.39 5.51 -8.66
CA GLN A 182 20.09 4.63 -7.73
C GLN A 182 20.01 5.23 -6.32
N LEU A 183 19.54 4.44 -5.37
CA LEU A 183 19.43 4.83 -3.96
C LEU A 183 20.22 3.83 -3.11
N THR A 184 20.66 4.26 -1.93
CA THR A 184 21.31 3.36 -0.96
C THR A 184 20.42 2.18 -0.59
N THR A 185 19.11 2.40 -0.53
CA THR A 185 18.10 1.38 -0.17
C THR A 185 17.54 0.62 -1.36
N ARG A 186 17.85 1.03 -2.60
CA ARG A 186 17.35 0.41 -3.82
C ARG A 186 18.32 0.62 -4.97
N ARG A 187 18.90 -0.48 -5.42
CA ARG A 187 19.68 -0.51 -6.67
C ARG A 187 18.84 -1.09 -7.79
N HIS A 188 18.83 -0.42 -8.92
CA HIS A 188 18.19 -0.89 -10.13
C HIS A 188 19.19 -1.66 -10.99
N SER A 189 18.71 -2.76 -11.60
CA SER A 189 19.47 -3.56 -12.57
C SER A 189 18.83 -3.44 -13.94
N PRO A 190 19.59 -3.44 -15.04
CA PRO A 190 19.04 -3.52 -16.40
C PRO A 190 18.20 -4.78 -16.59
N GLY A 191 17.20 -4.71 -17.46
CA GLY A 191 16.33 -5.84 -17.80
C GLY A 191 14.88 -5.44 -17.96
N GLN A 192 14.02 -6.41 -18.20
CA GLN A 192 12.58 -6.21 -18.35
C GLN A 192 11.90 -6.14 -16.97
N HIS A 193 11.21 -5.05 -16.72
CA HIS A 193 10.44 -4.81 -15.50
C HIS A 193 8.96 -4.86 -15.82
N LEU A 194 8.24 -5.78 -15.17
CA LEU A 194 6.80 -5.92 -15.32
C LEU A 194 6.06 -4.91 -14.46
N VAL A 195 4.96 -4.40 -14.98
CA VAL A 195 4.06 -3.46 -14.29
C VAL A 195 2.67 -4.06 -14.24
N GLU A 196 2.10 -4.09 -13.05
CA GLU A 196 0.72 -4.48 -12.79
C GLU A 196 -0.05 -3.31 -12.21
N LEU A 197 -1.34 -3.25 -12.51
CA LEU A 197 -2.31 -2.40 -11.81
C LEU A 197 -3.03 -3.24 -10.77
N GLN A 198 -3.04 -2.77 -9.53
CA GLN A 198 -3.78 -3.41 -8.44
C GLN A 198 -4.96 -2.52 -8.06
N MET A 199 -6.18 -3.03 -8.24
CA MET A 199 -7.43 -2.35 -7.88
C MET A 199 -8.15 -3.13 -6.79
N ASN A 200 -8.41 -2.49 -5.65
CA ASN A 200 -9.01 -3.13 -4.45
C ASN A 200 -8.38 -4.49 -4.13
N GLY A 201 -7.04 -4.60 -4.23
CA GLY A 201 -6.30 -5.82 -3.93
C GLY A 201 -6.14 -6.80 -5.09
N VAL A 202 -6.92 -6.68 -6.16
CA VAL A 202 -6.82 -7.54 -7.34
C VAL A 202 -5.82 -6.94 -8.31
N ALA A 203 -4.75 -7.69 -8.63
CA ALA A 203 -3.72 -7.28 -9.56
C ALA A 203 -3.99 -7.82 -10.97
N SER A 204 -3.76 -6.98 -11.98
CA SER A 204 -3.82 -7.33 -13.39
C SER A 204 -2.61 -6.78 -14.14
N PRO A 205 -2.09 -7.48 -15.17
CA PRO A 205 -0.99 -6.98 -15.99
C PRO A 205 -1.36 -5.63 -16.63
N LEU A 206 -0.40 -4.67 -16.60
CA LEU A 206 -0.53 -3.38 -17.27
C LEU A 206 0.42 -3.26 -18.46
N GLY A 207 1.63 -3.81 -18.35
CA GLY A 207 2.66 -3.75 -19.35
C GLY A 207 4.07 -4.01 -18.80
N SER A 208 5.08 -3.59 -19.52
CA SER A 208 6.48 -3.69 -19.08
C SER A 208 7.33 -2.60 -19.71
N PHE A 209 8.52 -2.36 -19.15
CA PHE A 209 9.55 -1.51 -19.74
C PHE A 209 10.92 -2.19 -19.67
N MET A 210 11.79 -1.86 -20.63
CA MET A 210 13.15 -2.38 -20.68
C MET A 210 14.12 -1.36 -20.07
N LEU A 211 14.52 -1.57 -18.82
CA LEU A 211 15.48 -0.69 -18.16
C LEU A 211 16.88 -0.88 -18.71
N GLN A 212 17.45 0.18 -19.24
CA GLN A 212 18.82 0.21 -19.78
C GLN A 212 19.83 0.65 -18.72
N ALA A 213 21.10 0.26 -18.91
CA ALA A 213 22.18 0.77 -18.08
C ALA A 213 22.27 2.30 -18.10
N ALA A 214 22.86 2.87 -17.06
CA ALA A 214 23.16 4.31 -17.03
C ALA A 214 24.06 4.68 -18.22
N LYS A 215 23.95 5.92 -18.72
CA LYS A 215 24.99 6.44 -19.62
C LYS A 215 26.31 6.52 -18.86
N ARG A 216 27.37 6.03 -19.47
CA ARG A 216 28.75 6.28 -19.02
C ARG A 216 29.08 7.76 -19.13
#